data_95de370fd7f946d77808d5d9551b6f8e
#
_entry.id   95de370fd7f946d77808d5d9551b6f8e
#
_cell.length_a   1.000
_cell.length_b   1.000
_cell.length_c   1.000
_cell.angle_alpha   90.00
_cell.angle_beta   90.00
_cell.angle_gamma   90.00
#
_symmetry.space_group_name_H-M   'P 1'
#
loop_
_entity.id
_entity.type
_entity.pdbx_description
1 polymer ?
#
loop_
_entity_poly.entity_id
_entity_poly.type
_entity_poly.pdbx_seq_one_letter_code
_entity_poly.pdbx_strand_id
1 'polypeptide(L)'
;MNQKKIGGTKKKVTDALAMLLMIIVFCAFMFPFVMVIINSLKQKRDIIKSPFSWLFTIKGLSFDNFVKAFNQMNFLNAFKNSLVVTVTATVLVTVLAAMLAYYIVRNVNVFSNIIFALMVASMIIPFQAIMIPLVSVYGGTLNILNHRLTLIFMHTGFSMAMSVFMFHGFIRGSIPLALEEAAYIDGCTPVSYTHLTLPTT
;
A
#
# COMPACT_ATOMS: atom_id res chain seq x y z
N MET A 1 -16.98 -19.10 -38.14
CA MET A 1 -15.68 -19.36 -37.49
C MET A 1 -15.88 -20.34 -36.35
N ASN A 2 -15.43 -21.60 -36.51
CA ASN A 2 -15.57 -22.66 -35.51
C ASN A 2 -14.57 -22.40 -34.37
N GLN A 3 -15.04 -22.00 -33.21
CA GLN A 3 -14.22 -22.03 -31.99
C GLN A 3 -13.95 -23.51 -31.62
N LYS A 4 -12.74 -23.97 -31.85
CA LYS A 4 -12.23 -25.25 -31.37
C LYS A 4 -12.44 -25.30 -29.85
N LYS A 5 -13.27 -26.22 -29.37
CA LYS A 5 -13.36 -26.62 -27.93
C LYS A 5 -11.99 -27.16 -27.50
N ILE A 6 -11.13 -26.28 -27.01
CA ILE A 6 -9.83 -26.62 -26.44
C ILE A 6 -10.07 -27.07 -24.99
N GLY A 7 -10.20 -28.39 -24.77
CA GLY A 7 -10.29 -28.93 -23.44
C GLY A 7 -10.75 -30.36 -23.42
N GLY A 8 -9.88 -31.32 -23.77
CA GLY A 8 -10.14 -32.76 -23.55
C GLY A 8 -10.32 -33.06 -22.06
N THR A 9 -10.95 -34.18 -21.72
CA THR A 9 -11.25 -34.63 -20.35
C THR A 9 -10.04 -34.57 -19.43
N LYS A 10 -8.82 -34.82 -19.95
CA LYS A 10 -7.54 -34.68 -19.20
C LYS A 10 -7.31 -33.26 -18.69
N LYS A 11 -7.58 -32.24 -19.49
CA LYS A 11 -7.39 -30.82 -19.07
C LYS A 11 -8.37 -30.44 -17.97
N LYS A 12 -9.64 -30.87 -18.08
CA LYS A 12 -10.65 -30.64 -17.03
C LYS A 12 -10.27 -31.27 -15.70
N VAL A 13 -9.71 -32.50 -15.72
CA VAL A 13 -9.23 -33.19 -14.53
C VAL A 13 -8.02 -32.44 -13.91
N THR A 14 -7.07 -32.03 -14.74
CA THR A 14 -5.90 -31.27 -14.26
C THR A 14 -6.31 -29.93 -13.64
N ASP A 15 -7.23 -29.20 -14.29
CA ASP A 15 -7.75 -27.92 -13.78
C ASP A 15 -8.53 -28.13 -12.46
N ALA A 16 -9.31 -29.20 -12.35
CA ALA A 16 -10.02 -29.56 -11.12
C ALA A 16 -9.05 -29.92 -9.97
N LEU A 17 -8.00 -30.68 -10.25
CA LEU A 17 -6.96 -31.00 -9.26
C LEU A 17 -6.19 -29.75 -8.83
N ALA A 18 -5.83 -28.88 -9.76
CA ALA A 18 -5.17 -27.61 -9.45
C ALA A 18 -6.07 -26.70 -8.60
N MET A 19 -7.36 -26.64 -8.92
CA MET A 19 -8.34 -25.88 -8.11
C MET A 19 -8.50 -26.47 -6.71
N LEU A 20 -8.58 -27.80 -6.58
CA LEU A 20 -8.64 -28.46 -5.27
C LEU A 20 -7.39 -28.15 -4.43
N LEU A 21 -6.20 -28.23 -5.03
CA LEU A 21 -4.96 -27.89 -4.36
C LEU A 21 -4.95 -26.43 -3.89
N MET A 22 -5.38 -25.48 -4.74
CA MET A 22 -5.48 -24.08 -4.37
C MET A 22 -6.46 -23.85 -3.21
N ILE A 23 -7.60 -24.57 -3.19
CA ILE A 23 -8.57 -24.50 -2.07
C ILE A 23 -7.94 -25.01 -0.78
N ILE A 24 -7.21 -26.13 -0.82
CA ILE A 24 -6.52 -26.68 0.35
C ILE A 24 -5.50 -25.69 0.89
N VAL A 25 -4.68 -25.13 0.00
CA VAL A 25 -3.68 -24.10 0.36
C VAL A 25 -4.35 -22.87 0.94
N PHE A 26 -5.41 -22.38 0.31
CA PHE A 26 -6.21 -21.26 0.81
C PHE A 26 -6.77 -21.54 2.22
N CYS A 27 -7.38 -22.69 2.45
CA CYS A 27 -7.89 -23.07 3.76
C CYS A 27 -6.77 -23.14 4.82
N ALA A 28 -5.60 -23.68 4.46
CA ALA A 28 -4.44 -23.73 5.35
C ALA A 28 -3.94 -22.32 5.73
N PHE A 29 -3.88 -21.39 4.75
CA PHE A 29 -3.50 -20.00 5.02
C PHE A 29 -4.58 -19.22 5.80
N MET A 30 -5.86 -19.52 5.59
CA MET A 30 -6.97 -18.88 6.31
C MET A 30 -7.15 -19.42 7.72
N PHE A 31 -6.69 -20.63 8.00
CA PHE A 31 -6.87 -21.29 9.29
C PHE A 31 -6.43 -20.45 10.50
N PRO A 32 -5.21 -19.85 10.54
CA PRO A 32 -4.80 -19.03 11.68
C PRO A 32 -5.69 -17.79 11.87
N PHE A 33 -6.18 -17.18 10.80
CA PHE A 33 -7.07 -16.01 10.89
C PHE A 33 -8.43 -16.42 11.48
N VAL A 34 -9.00 -17.53 11.02
CA VAL A 34 -10.24 -18.10 11.55
C VAL A 34 -10.06 -18.42 13.04
N MET A 35 -8.93 -19.01 13.43
CA MET A 35 -8.62 -19.30 14.84
C MET A 35 -8.52 -18.05 15.70
N VAL A 36 -7.91 -16.98 15.20
CA VAL A 36 -7.86 -15.69 15.92
C VAL A 36 -9.27 -15.14 16.13
N ILE A 37 -10.11 -15.14 15.09
CA ILE A 37 -11.50 -14.65 15.18
C ILE A 37 -12.30 -15.47 16.18
N ILE A 38 -12.22 -16.81 16.10
CA ILE A 38 -12.94 -17.70 17.03
C ILE A 38 -12.46 -17.46 18.47
N ASN A 39 -11.15 -17.42 18.70
CA ASN A 39 -10.60 -17.25 20.04
C ASN A 39 -10.81 -15.83 20.61
N SER A 40 -10.93 -14.80 19.78
CA SER A 40 -11.22 -13.44 20.23
C SER A 40 -12.57 -13.33 20.95
N LEU A 41 -13.51 -14.21 20.63
CA LEU A 41 -14.85 -14.26 21.22
C LEU A 41 -14.96 -15.21 22.42
N LYS A 42 -13.86 -15.88 22.82
CA LYS A 42 -13.83 -16.78 23.97
C LYS A 42 -13.32 -16.09 25.23
N GLN A 43 -13.72 -16.62 26.38
CA GLN A 43 -13.10 -16.23 27.64
C GLN A 43 -11.65 -16.72 27.70
N LYS A 44 -10.76 -15.99 28.39
CA LYS A 44 -9.33 -16.33 28.54
C LYS A 44 -9.10 -17.78 28.99
N ARG A 45 -9.96 -18.29 29.90
CA ARG A 45 -9.90 -19.67 30.40
C ARG A 45 -10.10 -20.70 29.27
N ASP A 46 -11.05 -20.43 28.37
CA ASP A 46 -11.41 -21.35 27.30
C ASP A 46 -10.41 -21.32 26.16
N ILE A 47 -9.77 -20.16 25.93
CA ILE A 47 -8.66 -20.05 24.97
C ILE A 47 -7.50 -20.96 25.39
N ILE A 48 -7.16 -20.99 26.68
CA ILE A 48 -6.05 -21.80 27.21
C ILE A 48 -6.39 -23.30 27.23
N LYS A 49 -7.63 -23.65 27.62
CA LYS A 49 -8.03 -25.06 27.78
C LYS A 49 -8.40 -25.72 26.47
N SER A 50 -9.01 -25.00 25.53
CA SER A 50 -9.58 -25.56 24.31
C SER A 50 -9.47 -24.57 23.13
N PRO A 51 -8.23 -24.25 22.66
CA PRO A 51 -8.03 -23.25 21.61
C PRO A 51 -8.72 -23.62 20.29
N PHE A 52 -8.84 -24.92 19.99
CA PHE A 52 -9.43 -25.42 18.74
C PHE A 52 -10.94 -25.71 18.83
N SER A 53 -11.58 -25.54 20.01
CA SER A 53 -13.02 -25.75 20.13
C SER A 53 -13.80 -24.67 19.38
N TRP A 54 -14.90 -25.10 18.73
CA TRP A 54 -15.81 -24.20 18.03
C TRP A 54 -16.66 -23.38 19.01
N LEU A 55 -17.11 -22.19 18.60
CA LEU A 55 -17.93 -21.28 19.41
C LEU A 55 -19.21 -21.94 19.98
N PHE A 56 -19.79 -22.87 19.22
CA PHE A 56 -21.02 -23.59 19.61
C PHE A 56 -20.81 -24.56 20.76
N THR A 57 -19.57 -24.94 21.06
CA THR A 57 -19.23 -25.87 22.15
C THR A 57 -18.96 -25.13 23.48
N ILE A 58 -18.93 -23.80 23.45
CA ILE A 58 -18.52 -22.95 24.57
C ILE A 58 -19.74 -22.24 25.17
N LYS A 59 -19.83 -22.26 26.50
CA LYS A 59 -20.88 -21.56 27.23
C LYS A 59 -20.62 -20.05 27.23
N GLY A 60 -21.14 -19.38 26.22
CA GLY A 60 -21.20 -17.92 26.15
C GLY A 60 -20.10 -17.27 25.33
N LEU A 61 -20.51 -16.39 24.42
CA LEU A 61 -19.66 -15.45 23.69
C LEU A 61 -19.22 -14.34 24.65
N SER A 62 -17.93 -13.98 24.65
CA SER A 62 -17.42 -12.88 25.46
C SER A 62 -16.77 -11.84 24.56
N PHE A 63 -17.16 -10.60 24.72
CA PHE A 63 -16.53 -9.44 24.11
C PHE A 63 -15.47 -8.78 25.00
N ASP A 64 -15.16 -9.35 26.15
CA ASP A 64 -14.21 -8.79 27.11
C ASP A 64 -12.82 -8.60 26.55
N ASN A 65 -12.40 -9.48 25.63
CA ASN A 65 -11.09 -9.35 24.96
C ASN A 65 -11.02 -8.09 24.11
N PHE A 66 -12.10 -7.72 23.44
CA PHE A 66 -12.18 -6.49 22.62
C PHE A 66 -12.15 -5.25 23.50
N VAL A 67 -12.93 -5.24 24.58
CA VAL A 67 -12.94 -4.12 25.55
C VAL A 67 -11.58 -3.95 26.20
N LYS A 68 -10.95 -5.05 26.64
CA LYS A 68 -9.61 -5.01 27.21
C LYS A 68 -8.57 -4.53 26.21
N ALA A 69 -8.57 -5.06 24.99
CA ALA A 69 -7.65 -4.64 23.94
C ALA A 69 -7.83 -3.16 23.62
N PHE A 70 -9.06 -2.70 23.43
CA PHE A 70 -9.38 -1.30 23.15
C PHE A 70 -8.80 -0.35 24.22
N ASN A 71 -9.00 -0.70 25.50
CA ASN A 71 -8.53 0.12 26.61
C ASN A 71 -7.01 0.03 26.80
N GLN A 72 -6.43 -1.18 26.75
CA GLN A 72 -4.99 -1.38 26.97
C GLN A 72 -4.14 -0.77 25.85
N MET A 73 -4.61 -0.81 24.61
CA MET A 73 -3.91 -0.22 23.45
C MET A 73 -4.11 1.29 23.38
N ASN A 74 -4.95 1.89 24.24
CA ASN A 74 -5.40 3.28 24.07
C ASN A 74 -5.82 3.57 22.63
N PHE A 75 -6.72 2.70 22.14
CA PHE A 75 -7.03 2.56 20.71
C PHE A 75 -7.34 3.88 20.02
N LEU A 76 -8.13 4.75 20.65
CA LEU A 76 -8.51 6.04 20.07
C LEU A 76 -7.29 6.94 19.79
N ASN A 77 -6.33 6.98 20.72
CA ASN A 77 -5.12 7.76 20.54
C ASN A 77 -4.19 7.13 19.49
N ALA A 78 -4.07 5.81 19.50
CA ALA A 78 -3.29 5.07 18.50
C ALA A 78 -3.89 5.28 17.09
N PHE A 79 -5.21 5.16 16.95
CA PHE A 79 -5.94 5.38 15.71
C PHE A 79 -5.78 6.83 15.20
N LYS A 80 -5.98 7.82 16.08
CA LYS A 80 -5.78 9.25 15.75
C LYS A 80 -4.35 9.51 15.27
N ASN A 81 -3.36 8.95 15.96
CA ASN A 81 -1.96 9.10 15.55
C ASN A 81 -1.70 8.49 14.17
N SER A 82 -2.17 7.26 13.94
CA SER A 82 -2.03 6.60 12.64
C SER A 82 -2.75 7.37 11.55
N LEU A 83 -3.96 7.87 11.81
CA LEU A 83 -4.72 8.65 10.84
C LEU A 83 -3.98 9.93 10.45
N VAL A 84 -3.49 10.71 11.42
CA VAL A 84 -2.75 11.94 11.17
C VAL A 84 -1.48 11.65 10.36
N VAL A 85 -0.70 10.66 10.75
CA VAL A 85 0.54 10.30 10.03
C VAL A 85 0.24 9.85 8.62
N THR A 86 -0.73 8.93 8.45
CA THR A 86 -1.06 8.37 7.14
C THR A 86 -1.61 9.42 6.19
N VAL A 87 -2.61 10.19 6.62
CA VAL A 87 -3.23 11.21 5.76
C VAL A 87 -2.20 12.26 5.36
N THR A 88 -1.43 12.78 6.32
CA THR A 88 -0.43 13.81 6.04
C THR A 88 0.67 13.30 5.11
N ALA A 89 1.24 12.12 5.38
CA ALA A 89 2.27 11.53 4.53
C ALA A 89 1.75 11.22 3.12
N THR A 90 0.52 10.69 3.00
CA THR A 90 -0.09 10.38 1.71
C THR A 90 -0.33 11.64 0.87
N VAL A 91 -0.86 12.70 1.47
CA VAL A 91 -1.05 13.98 0.77
C VAL A 91 0.29 14.55 0.31
N LEU A 92 1.28 14.59 1.22
CA LEU A 92 2.61 15.12 0.89
C LEU A 92 3.27 14.32 -0.24
N VAL A 93 3.31 12.99 -0.13
CA VAL A 93 3.95 12.17 -1.15
C VAL A 93 3.24 12.28 -2.49
N THR A 94 1.90 12.30 -2.49
CA THR A 94 1.12 12.39 -3.72
C THR A 94 1.39 13.71 -4.45
N VAL A 95 1.33 14.83 -3.74
CA VAL A 95 1.56 16.16 -4.33
C VAL A 95 3.00 16.29 -4.81
N LEU A 96 3.97 16.00 -3.95
CA LEU A 96 5.38 16.17 -4.29
C LEU A 96 5.84 15.23 -5.41
N ALA A 97 5.37 13.96 -5.38
CA ALA A 97 5.71 12.99 -6.42
C ALA A 97 5.06 13.34 -7.77
N ALA A 98 3.81 13.82 -7.78
CA ALA A 98 3.15 14.25 -8.99
C ALA A 98 3.87 15.47 -9.63
N MET A 99 4.23 16.46 -8.80
CA MET A 99 5.00 17.65 -9.26
C MET A 99 6.36 17.25 -9.84
N LEU A 100 7.10 16.41 -9.13
CA LEU A 100 8.43 15.96 -9.57
C LEU A 100 8.34 15.10 -10.84
N ALA A 101 7.39 14.17 -10.90
CA ALA A 101 7.19 13.33 -12.07
C ALA A 101 6.78 14.17 -13.31
N TYR A 102 5.89 15.15 -13.13
CA TYR A 102 5.51 16.08 -14.17
C TYR A 102 6.73 16.86 -14.71
N TYR A 103 7.52 17.41 -13.79
CA TYR A 103 8.75 18.10 -14.16
C TYR A 103 9.70 17.22 -14.98
N ILE A 104 9.95 15.99 -14.52
CA ILE A 104 10.85 15.05 -15.20
C ILE A 104 10.33 14.68 -16.59
N VAL A 105 9.03 14.43 -16.75
CA VAL A 105 8.44 14.04 -18.04
C VAL A 105 8.46 15.19 -19.03
N ARG A 106 8.23 16.43 -18.58
CA ARG A 106 8.17 17.63 -19.47
C ARG A 106 9.54 18.24 -19.76
N ASN A 107 10.51 18.06 -18.87
CA ASN A 107 11.86 18.60 -19.04
C ASN A 107 12.87 17.47 -19.26
N VAL A 108 12.91 16.95 -20.48
CA VAL A 108 13.83 15.86 -20.85
C VAL A 108 15.23 16.41 -21.02
N ASN A 109 16.01 16.36 -19.95
CA ASN A 109 17.42 16.77 -19.94
C ASN A 109 18.25 15.78 -19.09
N VAL A 110 19.57 15.93 -19.12
CA VAL A 110 20.49 15.06 -18.38
C VAL A 110 20.20 15.05 -16.89
N PHE A 111 19.88 16.19 -16.30
CA PHE A 111 19.59 16.34 -14.88
C PHE A 111 18.31 15.58 -14.47
N SER A 112 17.23 15.75 -15.24
CA SER A 112 15.97 15.01 -15.02
C SER A 112 16.15 13.50 -15.14
N ASN A 113 16.94 13.05 -16.11
CA ASN A 113 17.23 11.63 -16.28
C ASN A 113 18.06 11.06 -15.12
N ILE A 114 19.03 11.82 -14.61
CA ILE A 114 19.81 11.42 -13.44
C ILE A 114 18.92 11.33 -12.20
N ILE A 115 18.07 12.33 -11.93
CA ILE A 115 17.15 12.29 -10.80
C ILE A 115 16.24 11.05 -10.90
N PHE A 116 15.64 10.81 -12.06
CA PHE A 116 14.77 9.65 -12.24
C PHE A 116 15.53 8.33 -12.05
N ALA A 117 16.73 8.21 -12.59
CA ALA A 117 17.57 7.03 -12.43
C ALA A 117 17.94 6.79 -10.95
N LEU A 118 18.28 7.84 -10.20
CA LEU A 118 18.56 7.74 -8.77
C LEU A 118 17.33 7.32 -7.97
N MET A 119 16.13 7.84 -8.31
CA MET A 119 14.87 7.41 -7.70
C MET A 119 14.62 5.91 -7.93
N VAL A 120 14.76 5.45 -9.17
CA VAL A 120 14.59 4.02 -9.51
C VAL A 120 15.64 3.16 -8.82
N ALA A 121 16.90 3.60 -8.81
CA ALA A 121 17.98 2.88 -8.13
C ALA A 121 17.73 2.74 -6.62
N SER A 122 17.16 3.76 -5.98
CA SER A 122 16.85 3.71 -4.54
C SER A 122 15.81 2.64 -4.19
N MET A 123 14.93 2.25 -5.13
CA MET A 123 13.93 1.20 -4.90
C MET A 123 14.54 -0.20 -4.80
N ILE A 124 15.76 -0.39 -5.30
CA ILE A 124 16.45 -1.69 -5.25
C ILE A 124 16.98 -1.96 -3.83
N ILE A 125 17.21 -0.92 -3.04
CA ILE A 125 17.74 -1.04 -1.69
C ILE A 125 16.63 -1.53 -0.76
N PRO A 126 16.75 -2.74 -0.17
CA PRO A 126 15.72 -3.24 0.75
C PRO A 126 15.71 -2.42 2.05
N PHE A 127 14.52 -2.09 2.54
CA PHE A 127 14.36 -1.31 3.77
C PHE A 127 15.12 -1.93 4.96
N GLN A 128 15.20 -3.26 5.03
CA GLN A 128 15.89 -3.99 6.09
C GLN A 128 17.39 -3.65 6.16
N ALA A 129 18.02 -3.35 5.03
CA ALA A 129 19.44 -2.98 4.98
C ALA A 129 19.71 -1.60 5.58
N ILE A 130 18.74 -0.68 5.47
CA ILE A 130 18.89 0.70 5.97
C ILE A 130 18.27 0.91 7.35
N MET A 131 17.50 -0.04 7.87
CA MET A 131 16.78 0.09 9.13
C MET A 131 17.72 0.38 10.32
N ILE A 132 18.83 -0.35 10.43
CA ILE A 132 19.80 -0.19 11.54
C ILE A 132 20.50 1.18 11.48
N PRO A 133 21.10 1.60 10.35
CA PRO A 133 21.67 2.95 10.21
C PRO A 133 20.63 4.05 10.46
N LEU A 134 19.40 3.87 10.00
CA LEU A 134 18.32 4.82 10.18
C LEU A 134 18.00 5.02 11.67
N VAL A 135 17.81 3.93 12.42
CA VAL A 135 17.55 4.01 13.87
C VAL A 135 18.73 4.63 14.61
N SER A 136 19.98 4.31 14.21
CA SER A 136 21.18 4.90 14.80
C SER A 136 21.26 6.41 14.58
N VAL A 137 21.01 6.88 13.37
CA VAL A 137 21.08 8.32 13.05
C VAL A 137 19.91 9.09 13.68
N TYR A 138 18.67 8.65 13.42
CA TYR A 138 17.47 9.37 13.90
C TYR A 138 17.24 9.21 15.40
N GLY A 139 17.60 8.05 15.98
CA GLY A 139 17.45 7.80 17.40
C GLY A 139 18.69 8.17 18.21
N GLY A 140 19.87 7.70 17.80
CA GLY A 140 21.11 7.89 18.54
C GLY A 140 21.71 9.28 18.36
N THR A 141 21.84 9.75 17.11
CA THR A 141 22.52 11.03 16.84
C THR A 141 21.58 12.21 16.92
N LEU A 142 20.41 12.14 16.27
CA LEU A 142 19.48 13.27 16.18
C LEU A 142 18.43 13.28 17.31
N ASN A 143 18.21 12.15 17.97
CA ASN A 143 17.23 11.96 19.04
C ASN A 143 15.80 12.43 18.69
N ILE A 144 15.37 12.19 17.44
CA ILE A 144 14.07 12.60 16.91
C ILE A 144 13.17 11.43 16.49
N LEU A 145 13.55 10.18 16.80
CA LEU A 145 12.86 8.98 16.33
C LEU A 145 11.39 8.90 16.78
N ASN A 146 11.08 9.35 18.00
CA ASN A 146 9.74 9.24 18.59
C ASN A 146 8.81 10.43 18.28
N HIS A 147 9.14 11.25 17.31
CA HIS A 147 8.32 12.39 16.91
C HIS A 147 7.43 12.04 15.71
N ARG A 148 6.17 12.48 15.74
CA ARG A 148 5.23 12.25 14.61
C ARG A 148 5.72 12.85 13.31
N LEU A 149 6.33 14.05 13.36
CA LEU A 149 6.87 14.71 12.17
C LEU A 149 7.99 13.89 11.52
N THR A 150 8.86 13.28 12.33
CA THR A 150 9.91 12.39 11.83
C THR A 150 9.30 11.20 11.07
N LEU A 151 8.26 10.59 11.63
CA LEU A 151 7.58 9.46 11.01
C LEU A 151 6.91 9.86 9.68
N ILE A 152 6.26 11.03 9.63
CA ILE A 152 5.67 11.59 8.40
C ILE A 152 6.75 11.81 7.35
N PHE A 153 7.87 12.43 7.73
CA PHE A 153 9.00 12.69 6.84
C PHE A 153 9.59 11.39 6.29
N MET A 154 9.81 10.40 7.15
CA MET A 154 10.32 9.09 6.75
C MET A 154 9.37 8.38 5.76
N HIS A 155 8.08 8.31 6.07
CA HIS A 155 7.10 7.71 5.16
C HIS A 155 7.04 8.43 3.82
N THR A 156 7.08 9.76 3.83
CA THR A 156 7.12 10.55 2.60
C THR A 156 8.38 10.24 1.79
N GLY A 157 9.55 10.23 2.43
CA GLY A 157 10.83 9.94 1.76
C GLY A 157 10.89 8.54 1.14
N PHE A 158 10.54 7.51 1.91
CA PHE A 158 10.58 6.13 1.42
C PHE A 158 9.56 5.84 0.33
N SER A 159 8.40 6.50 0.37
CA SER A 159 7.36 6.32 -0.64
C SER A 159 7.59 7.14 -1.91
N MET A 160 8.48 8.15 -1.85
CA MET A 160 8.68 9.11 -2.93
C MET A 160 9.11 8.44 -4.24
N ALA A 161 10.11 7.56 -4.20
CA ALA A 161 10.67 6.93 -5.38
C ALA A 161 9.62 6.14 -6.17
N MET A 162 8.86 5.27 -5.48
CA MET A 162 7.80 4.48 -6.10
C MET A 162 6.68 5.36 -6.64
N SER A 163 6.30 6.39 -5.90
CA SER A 163 5.24 7.31 -6.32
C SER A 163 5.64 8.11 -7.56
N VAL A 164 6.87 8.62 -7.60
CA VAL A 164 7.41 9.30 -8.79
C VAL A 164 7.45 8.36 -9.98
N PHE A 165 7.90 7.11 -9.80
CA PHE A 165 7.91 6.11 -10.85
C PHE A 165 6.51 5.85 -11.43
N MET A 166 5.50 5.69 -10.56
CA MET A 166 4.11 5.48 -10.97
C MET A 166 3.54 6.69 -11.72
N PHE A 167 3.69 7.90 -11.16
CA PHE A 167 3.23 9.12 -11.82
C PHE A 167 3.97 9.40 -13.12
N HIS A 168 5.28 9.16 -13.19
CA HIS A 168 6.07 9.30 -14.42
C HIS A 168 5.52 8.39 -15.52
N GLY A 169 5.26 7.11 -15.21
CA GLY A 169 4.68 6.18 -16.18
C GLY A 169 3.29 6.62 -16.66
N PHE A 170 2.44 7.07 -15.74
CA PHE A 170 1.11 7.54 -16.07
C PHE A 170 1.13 8.82 -16.94
N ILE A 171 1.87 9.84 -16.53
CA ILE A 171 1.93 11.12 -17.25
C ILE A 171 2.50 10.90 -18.66
N ARG A 172 3.57 10.10 -18.77
CA ARG A 172 4.20 9.81 -20.08
C ARG A 172 3.29 9.03 -21.02
N GLY A 173 2.49 8.10 -20.49
CA GLY A 173 1.64 7.22 -21.29
C GLY A 173 0.24 7.76 -21.58
N SER A 174 -0.32 8.55 -20.65
CA SER A 174 -1.74 8.94 -20.69
C SER A 174 -1.97 10.43 -20.98
N ILE A 175 -0.95 11.28 -20.82
CA ILE A 175 -1.07 12.73 -21.04
C ILE A 175 -0.13 13.16 -22.16
N PRO A 176 -0.56 13.09 -23.45
CA PRO A 176 0.26 13.49 -24.58
C PRO A 176 0.61 14.99 -24.51
N LEU A 177 1.82 15.35 -24.94
CA LEU A 177 2.24 16.76 -25.00
C LEU A 177 1.33 17.60 -25.91
N ALA A 178 0.81 17.00 -26.96
CA ALA A 178 -0.13 17.65 -27.89
C ALA A 178 -1.40 18.20 -27.21
N LEU A 179 -1.84 17.61 -26.08
CA LEU A 179 -2.97 18.11 -25.32
C LEU A 179 -2.65 19.46 -24.65
N GLU A 180 -1.45 19.58 -24.13
CA GLU A 180 -0.98 20.82 -23.48
C GLU A 180 -0.69 21.91 -24.54
N GLU A 181 -0.14 21.51 -25.70
CA GLU A 181 0.10 22.41 -26.85
C GLU A 181 -1.22 22.95 -27.40
N ALA A 182 -2.25 22.11 -27.54
CA ALA A 182 -3.57 22.54 -27.96
C ALA A 182 -4.18 23.55 -26.98
N ALA A 183 -4.13 23.27 -25.68
CA ALA A 183 -4.62 24.19 -24.66
C ALA A 183 -3.87 25.54 -24.65
N TYR A 184 -2.56 25.49 -24.93
CA TYR A 184 -1.77 26.73 -25.05
C TYR A 184 -2.17 27.56 -26.27
N ILE A 185 -2.44 26.91 -27.43
CA ILE A 185 -2.94 27.57 -28.64
C ILE A 185 -4.30 28.21 -28.39
N ASP A 186 -5.16 27.55 -27.60
CA ASP A 186 -6.47 28.06 -27.18
C ASP A 186 -6.39 29.21 -26.14
N GLY A 187 -5.19 29.67 -25.81
CA GLY A 187 -4.95 30.80 -24.92
C GLY A 187 -5.03 30.45 -23.42
N CYS A 188 -5.01 29.16 -23.06
CA CYS A 188 -4.97 28.73 -21.67
C CYS A 188 -3.61 29.05 -21.02
N THR A 189 -3.65 29.55 -19.79
CA THR A 189 -2.45 29.70 -18.96
C THR A 189 -1.98 28.32 -18.44
N PRO A 190 -0.70 28.17 -18.06
CA PRO A 190 -0.22 26.94 -17.44
C PRO A 190 -1.06 26.46 -16.24
N VAL A 191 -1.67 27.36 -15.49
CA VAL A 191 -2.58 27.04 -14.38
C VAL A 191 -3.90 26.47 -14.88
N SER A 192 -4.42 27.00 -16.00
CA SER A 192 -5.74 26.60 -16.53
C SER A 192 -5.74 25.19 -17.11
N TYR A 193 -4.66 24.75 -17.78
CA TYR A 193 -4.63 23.39 -18.35
C TYR A 193 -4.34 22.28 -17.33
N THR A 194 -3.91 22.60 -16.12
CA THR A 194 -3.83 21.60 -15.04
C THR A 194 -5.21 21.06 -14.63
N HIS A 195 -6.26 21.77 -14.97
CA HIS A 195 -7.65 21.39 -14.74
C HIS A 195 -8.33 20.73 -15.96
N LEU A 196 -7.57 20.47 -17.04
CA LEU A 196 -8.08 19.72 -18.19
C LEU A 196 -8.42 18.28 -17.77
N THR A 197 -9.72 18.02 -17.60
CA THR A 197 -10.21 16.66 -17.46
C THR A 197 -10.32 16.04 -18.83
N LEU A 198 -9.66 14.90 -19.03
CA LEU A 198 -9.89 14.08 -20.23
C LEU A 198 -11.36 13.67 -20.27
N PRO A 199 -12.06 13.80 -21.41
CA PRO A 199 -13.41 13.27 -21.52
C PRO A 199 -13.35 11.76 -21.24
N THR A 200 -14.03 11.32 -20.21
CA THR A 200 -14.25 9.91 -19.92
C THR A 200 -15.24 9.39 -20.94
N THR A 201 -14.77 8.79 -22.02
CA THR A 201 -15.57 7.99 -22.95
C THR A 201 -15.57 6.54 -22.52
#